data_bb6a0cc1bbea69c3853a86bd7cf028b9
#
_entry.id   bb6a0cc1bbea69c3853a86bd7cf028b9
#
_cell.length_a   1.000
_cell.length_b   1.000
_cell.length_c   1.000
_cell.angle_alpha   90.00
_cell.angle_beta   90.00
_cell.angle_gamma   90.00
#
_symmetry.space_group_name_H-M   'P 1'
#
loop_
_entity.id
_entity.type
_entity.pdbx_description
1 polymer ?
#
loop_
_entity_poly.entity_id
_entity_poly.type
_entity_poly.pdbx_seq_one_letter_code
_entity_poly.pdbx_strand_id
1 'polypeptide(L)' 'MKVFVNGEAQDISGTPSLAELIEQLNLPAPRIAIELNREVVRRSDWGGTMLKDDDRVEIVHFVGGG' A
#
# COMPACT_ATOMS: atom_id res chain seq x y z
N MET A 1 -12.95 -3.32 5.36
CA MET A 1 -11.81 -3.99 6.02
C MET A 1 -10.90 -2.96 6.69
N LYS A 2 -10.18 -3.38 7.69
CA LYS A 2 -9.24 -2.50 8.37
C LYS A 2 -7.81 -2.91 8.03
N VAL A 3 -7.00 -1.93 7.64
CA VAL A 3 -5.57 -2.15 7.47
C VAL A 3 -4.83 -1.03 8.19
N PHE A 4 -3.56 -1.23 8.45
CA PHE A 4 -2.71 -0.21 9.07
C PHE A 4 -1.79 0.35 8.00
N VAL A 5 -1.85 1.66 7.82
CA VAL A 5 -1.00 2.35 6.85
C VAL A 5 -0.06 3.25 7.64
N ASN A 6 1.22 2.95 7.58
CA ASN A 6 2.24 3.67 8.35
C ASN A 6 1.86 3.77 9.83
N GLY A 7 1.34 2.66 10.36
CA GLY A 7 0.97 2.58 11.77
C GLY A 7 -0.42 3.10 12.12
N GLU A 8 -1.13 3.68 11.18
CA GLU A 8 -2.46 4.23 11.44
C GLU A 8 -3.54 3.34 10.86
N ALA A 9 -4.55 3.05 11.66
CA ALA A 9 -5.67 2.23 11.20
C ALA A 9 -6.49 2.98 10.15
N GLN A 10 -6.77 2.32 9.05
CA GLN A 10 -7.56 2.86 7.96
C GLN A 10 -8.70 1.91 7.65
N ASP A 11 -9.87 2.46 7.44
CA ASP A 11 -11.05 1.68 7.07
C ASP A 11 -11.16 1.74 5.55
N ILE A 12 -10.96 0.60 4.91
CA ILE A 12 -10.88 0.53 3.45
C ILE A 12 -12.10 -0.19 2.91
N SER A 13 -12.69 0.34 1.85
CA SER A 13 -13.85 -0.26 1.22
C SER A 13 -13.47 -1.52 0.44
N GLY A 14 -14.31 -2.55 0.57
CA GLY A 14 -14.13 -3.76 -0.22
C GLY A 14 -12.92 -4.57 0.18
N THR A 15 -12.39 -5.31 -0.78
CA THR A 15 -11.20 -6.13 -0.61
C THR A 15 -10.19 -5.77 -1.67
N PRO A 16 -9.52 -4.62 -1.52
CA PRO A 16 -8.67 -4.10 -2.59
C PRO A 16 -7.33 -4.82 -2.68
N SER A 17 -6.73 -4.70 -3.85
CA SER A 17 -5.32 -5.00 -4.01
C SER A 17 -4.50 -3.82 -3.48
N LEU A 18 -3.18 -4.00 -3.37
CA LEU A 18 -2.30 -2.88 -3.02
C LEU A 18 -2.43 -1.74 -4.01
N ALA A 19 -2.52 -2.05 -5.30
CA ALA A 19 -2.69 -1.01 -6.32
C ALA A 19 -3.95 -0.20 -6.07
N GLU A 20 -5.05 -0.88 -5.75
CA GLU A 20 -6.31 -0.21 -5.47
C GLU A 20 -6.25 0.62 -4.18
N LEU A 21 -5.53 0.12 -3.17
CA LEU A 21 -5.33 0.89 -1.95
C LEU A 21 -4.62 2.20 -2.24
N ILE A 22 -3.57 2.16 -3.04
CA ILE A 22 -2.81 3.36 -3.40
C ILE A 22 -3.72 4.36 -4.12
N GLU A 23 -4.60 3.89 -4.98
CA GLU A 23 -5.58 4.75 -5.63
C GLU A 23 -6.55 5.36 -4.63
N GLN A 24 -7.07 4.56 -3.72
CA GLN A 24 -8.00 5.06 -2.70
C GLN A 24 -7.37 6.13 -1.82
N LEU A 25 -6.09 5.96 -1.52
CA LEU A 25 -5.36 6.92 -0.70
C LEU A 25 -4.85 8.12 -1.51
N ASN A 26 -5.03 8.07 -2.81
CA ASN A 26 -4.67 9.17 -3.70
C ASN A 26 -3.17 9.52 -3.62
N LEU A 27 -2.34 8.50 -3.61
CA LEU A 27 -0.90 8.66 -3.46
C LEU A 27 -0.19 8.68 -4.81
N PRO A 28 0.94 9.38 -4.91
CA PRO A 28 1.71 9.45 -6.16
C PRO A 28 2.51 8.17 -6.38
N ALA A 29 1.87 7.18 -6.99
CA ALA A 29 2.43 5.84 -7.16
C ALA A 29 3.86 5.80 -7.69
N PRO A 30 4.27 6.64 -8.67
CA PRO A 30 5.63 6.55 -9.19
C PRO A 30 6.72 6.89 -8.17
N ARG A 31 6.34 7.47 -7.06
CA ARG A 31 7.31 7.97 -6.08
C ARG A 31 7.23 7.27 -4.74
N ILE A 32 6.66 6.09 -4.71
CA ILE A 32 6.53 5.37 -3.45
C ILE A 32 7.04 3.95 -3.56
N ALA A 33 7.48 3.42 -2.43
CA ALA A 33 7.80 2.02 -2.26
C ALA A 33 6.88 1.48 -1.16
N ILE A 34 6.55 0.20 -1.25
CA ILE A 34 5.59 -0.41 -0.32
C ILE A 34 6.18 -1.66 0.31
N GLU A 35 6.00 -1.76 1.63
CA GLU A 35 6.19 -3.02 2.35
C GLU A 35 4.84 -3.47 2.86
N LEU A 36 4.57 -4.74 2.69
CA LEU A 36 3.37 -5.37 3.25
C LEU A 36 3.82 -6.39 4.27
N ASN A 37 3.44 -6.16 5.53
CA ASN A 37 3.83 -7.04 6.63
C ASN A 37 5.34 -7.27 6.64
N ARG A 38 6.08 -6.19 6.46
CA ARG A 38 7.55 -6.13 6.50
C ARG A 38 8.25 -6.74 5.29
N GLU A 39 7.50 -7.02 4.23
CA GLU A 39 8.10 -7.51 3.00
C GLU A 39 7.89 -6.51 1.88
N VAL A 40 8.94 -6.20 1.16
CA VAL A 40 8.84 -5.28 0.03
C VAL A 40 8.02 -5.93 -1.08
N VAL A 41 7.04 -5.21 -1.59
CA VAL A 41 6.23 -5.68 -2.71
C VAL A 41 6.58 -4.86 -3.93
N ARG A 42 7.03 -5.53 -4.97
CA ARG A 42 7.41 -4.87 -6.21
C ARG A 42 6.19 -4.25 -6.86
N ARG A 43 6.40 -3.11 -7.50
CA ARG A 43 5.31 -2.39 -8.15
C ARG A 43 4.51 -3.29 -9.10
N SER A 44 5.21 -4.14 -9.85
CA SER A 44 4.55 -5.03 -10.79
C SER A 44 3.62 -6.04 -10.12
N ASP A 45 3.78 -6.25 -8.82
CA ASP A 45 2.96 -7.20 -8.06
C ASP A 45 1.82 -6.55 -7.29
N TRP A 46 1.77 -5.21 -7.27
CA TRP A 46 0.74 -4.52 -6.48
C TRP A 46 -0.68 -4.89 -6.89
N GLY A 47 -0.90 -5.02 -8.21
CA GLY A 47 -2.23 -5.33 -8.71
C GLY A 47 -2.69 -6.74 -8.38
N GLY A 48 -1.75 -7.65 -8.13
CA GLY A 48 -2.07 -9.03 -7.78
C GLY A 48 -1.97 -9.33 -6.30
N THR A 49 -1.62 -8.35 -5.47
CA THR A 49 -1.47 -8.56 -4.03
C THR A 49 -2.71 -8.07 -3.31
N MET A 50 -3.56 -9.01 -2.92
CA MET A 50 -4.82 -8.67 -2.26
C MET A 50 -4.60 -8.45 -0.77
N LEU A 51 -5.25 -7.43 -0.23
CA LEU A 51 -5.14 -7.10 1.19
C LEU A 51 -6.10 -7.92 2.01
N LYS A 52 -5.76 -8.11 3.27
CA LYS A 52 -6.58 -8.80 4.26
C LYS A 52 -6.71 -7.92 5.49
N ASP A 53 -7.71 -8.21 6.31
CA ASP A 53 -7.88 -7.48 7.57
C ASP A 53 -6.60 -7.52 8.39
N ASP A 54 -6.28 -6.39 8.98
CA ASP A 54 -5.14 -6.19 9.86
C ASP A 54 -3.78 -6.23 9.16
N ASP A 55 -3.76 -6.26 7.83
CA ASP A 55 -2.49 -6.12 7.11
C ASP A 55 -1.82 -4.79 7.46
N ARG A 56 -0.51 -4.83 7.53
CA ARG A 56 0.30 -3.65 7.82
C ARG A 56 1.03 -3.22 6.56
N VAL A 57 0.71 -2.01 6.11
CA VAL A 57 1.27 -1.45 4.89
C VAL A 57 2.16 -0.28 5.28
N GLU A 58 3.42 -0.35 4.90
CA GLU A 58 4.35 0.76 5.09
C GLU A 58 4.61 1.40 3.74
N ILE A 59 4.39 2.69 3.67
CA ILE A 59 4.55 3.43 2.42
C ILE A 59 5.64 4.45 2.62
N VAL A 60 6.65 4.39 1.77
CA VAL A 60 7.77 5.31 1.82
C VAL A 60 7.78 6.13 0.55
N HIS A 61 7.79 7.44 0.71
CA HIS A 61 7.97 8.35 -0.41
C HIS A 61 9.45 8.58 -0.62
N PHE A 62 9.89 8.52 -1.85
CA PHE A 62 11.25 8.92 -2.16
C PHE A 62 11.24 10.10 -3.10
N VAL A 63 12.21 10.95 -2.88
CA VAL A 63 12.31 12.20 -3.64
C VAL A 63 13.42 12.15 -4.63
N GLY A 64 13.13 12.74 -5.78
CA GLY A 64 14.11 13.06 -6.72
C GLY A 64 14.82 11.91 -7.29
N GLY A 65 15.36 11.27 -6.82
CA GLY A 65 16.02 10.13 -7.27
C GLY A 65 16.66 10.32 -8.58
N GLY A 66 16.99 10.77 -9.02
CA GLY A 66 17.73 10.72 -10.25
C GLY A 66 17.53 9.44 -10.94
#